data_6e3656a72815935d200ba5e762952ad5
#
_entry.id   6e3656a72815935d200ba5e762952ad5
#
_cell.length_a   1.000
_cell.length_b   1.000
_cell.length_c   1.000
_cell.angle_alpha   90.00
_cell.angle_beta   90.00
_cell.angle_gamma   90.00
#
_symmetry.space_group_name_H-M   'P 1'
#
loop_
_entity.id
_entity.type
_entity.pdbx_description
1 polymer ?
#
loop_
_entity_poly.entity_id
_entity_poly.type
_entity_poly.pdbx_seq_one_letter_code
_entity_poly.pdbx_strand_id
1 'polypeptide(L)'
;MPPAEKERWAYASGLIGDAFQHWENGRVLLDMGTGRGKSEFVIRKMAGWAVDQFLEGNCDNRILMLCPLTLLHEDLENRRREEYLTVFGDASEEEWDLYEEVLTVITYQKLEQLCKGDASDHRSLQKLLDRHRIIIADECHYWSEFSAFNINTHYSFDTLLQAEKNHTVIYMSATGRDTWKLLDEKGGPTQLERIYRLPQHYEYVKAAYFYARHNLVTILKRLPVGEKAIVFVELGDDLAEMETIFGDTAAYYCSPFNERYRKKYSDLS
;
A
#
# COMPACT_ATOMS: atom_id res chain seq x y z
N MET A 1 24.15 -20.85 -1.27
CA MET A 1 23.77 -20.09 -0.05
C MET A 1 23.15 -21.03 0.95
N PRO A 2 23.52 -20.98 2.24
CA PRO A 2 22.86 -21.74 3.30
C PRO A 2 21.36 -21.37 3.38
N PRO A 3 20.48 -22.30 3.83
CA PRO A 3 19.03 -22.03 3.93
C PRO A 3 18.67 -20.77 4.69
N ALA A 4 19.34 -20.47 5.79
CA ALA A 4 19.12 -19.28 6.60
C ALA A 4 19.46 -17.94 5.87
N GLU A 5 20.41 -17.93 4.95
CA GLU A 5 20.70 -16.75 4.12
C GLU A 5 19.64 -16.55 3.02
N LYS A 6 19.12 -17.63 2.42
CA LYS A 6 18.03 -17.52 1.45
C LYS A 6 16.74 -16.97 2.07
N GLU A 7 16.42 -17.35 3.30
CA GLU A 7 15.25 -16.83 4.02
C GLU A 7 15.41 -15.35 4.39
N ARG A 8 16.61 -14.91 4.76
CA ARG A 8 16.88 -13.52 5.12
C ARG A 8 16.58 -12.54 3.98
N TRP A 9 16.87 -12.92 2.73
CA TRP A 9 16.64 -12.10 1.54
C TRP A 9 15.23 -12.26 0.93
N ALA A 10 14.37 -13.04 1.57
CA ALA A 10 13.01 -13.27 1.09
C ALA A 10 12.06 -12.09 1.36
N TYR A 11 12.40 -11.20 2.28
CA TYR A 11 11.56 -10.09 2.74
C TYR A 11 12.29 -8.74 2.68
N ALA A 12 11.48 -7.67 2.61
CA ALA A 12 11.98 -6.29 2.56
C ALA A 12 12.96 -5.97 3.70
N SER A 13 12.61 -6.34 4.94
CA SER A 13 13.44 -6.12 6.12
C SER A 13 14.82 -6.78 6.05
N GLY A 14 14.91 -7.96 5.44
CA GLY A 14 16.17 -8.67 5.24
C GLY A 14 17.04 -8.04 4.16
N LEU A 15 16.41 -7.65 3.02
CA LEU A 15 17.11 -7.05 1.89
C LEU A 15 17.63 -5.64 2.21
N ILE A 16 16.78 -4.80 2.79
CA ILE A 16 17.11 -3.40 3.08
C ILE A 16 17.98 -3.29 4.33
N GLY A 17 17.73 -4.13 5.33
CA GLY A 17 18.46 -4.05 6.60
C GLY A 17 18.29 -2.67 7.24
N ASP A 18 19.38 -2.06 7.64
CA ASP A 18 19.45 -0.74 8.26
C ASP A 18 19.85 0.39 7.28
N ALA A 19 19.97 0.06 5.98
CA ALA A 19 20.37 1.04 4.97
C ALA A 19 19.42 2.26 4.91
N PHE A 20 18.14 2.07 5.25
CA PHE A 20 17.15 3.14 5.26
C PHE A 20 17.49 4.30 6.21
N GLN A 21 18.22 4.05 7.28
CA GLN A 21 18.64 5.07 8.26
C GLN A 21 19.58 6.12 7.63
N HIS A 22 20.28 5.73 6.56
CA HIS A 22 21.24 6.55 5.86
C HIS A 22 20.78 7.04 4.49
N TRP A 23 19.48 6.80 4.14
CA TRP A 23 18.96 7.35 2.91
C TRP A 23 18.88 8.87 3.00
N GLU A 24 19.52 9.51 2.04
CA GLU A 24 19.41 10.95 1.82
C GLU A 24 18.14 11.29 1.06
N ASN A 25 17.84 12.58 0.92
CA ASN A 25 16.74 13.07 0.10
C ASN A 25 16.79 12.50 -1.32
N GLY A 26 15.63 12.33 -1.91
CA GLY A 26 15.48 11.74 -3.23
C GLY A 26 14.65 10.45 -3.23
N ARG A 27 14.64 9.80 -4.36
CA ARG A 27 13.79 8.64 -4.65
C ARG A 27 14.43 7.34 -4.19
N VAL A 28 13.59 6.48 -3.61
CA VAL A 28 13.90 5.06 -3.35
C VAL A 28 12.76 4.21 -3.93
N LEU A 29 13.08 3.15 -4.65
CA LEU A 29 12.10 2.24 -5.23
C LEU A 29 12.14 0.88 -4.52
N LEU A 30 10.98 0.42 -4.02
CA LEU A 30 10.79 -0.92 -3.49
C LEU A 30 9.90 -1.72 -4.47
N ASP A 31 10.56 -2.35 -5.44
CA ASP A 31 9.95 -3.20 -6.47
C ASP A 31 9.88 -4.64 -5.95
N MET A 32 8.85 -4.93 -5.17
CA MET A 32 8.74 -6.18 -4.43
C MET A 32 7.33 -6.75 -4.52
N GLY A 33 7.22 -8.04 -4.83
CA GLY A 33 5.95 -8.75 -4.93
C GLY A 33 5.09 -8.65 -3.67
N THR A 34 3.82 -8.99 -3.81
CA THR A 34 2.88 -9.10 -2.68
C THR A 34 3.39 -10.13 -1.66
N GLY A 35 3.17 -9.89 -0.38
CA GLY A 35 3.64 -10.77 0.70
C GLY A 35 5.15 -10.70 0.98
N ARG A 36 5.88 -9.74 0.39
CA ARG A 36 7.31 -9.53 0.67
C ARG A 36 7.60 -8.62 1.86
N GLY A 37 6.59 -8.31 2.66
CA GLY A 37 6.75 -7.59 3.92
C GLY A 37 7.08 -6.10 3.75
N LYS A 38 6.65 -5.44 2.66
CA LYS A 38 6.87 -4.00 2.45
C LYS A 38 6.25 -3.16 3.57
N SER A 39 4.95 -3.29 3.79
CA SER A 39 4.22 -2.52 4.82
C SER A 39 4.68 -2.90 6.23
N GLU A 40 4.98 -4.19 6.46
CA GLU A 40 5.58 -4.70 7.69
C GLU A 40 6.95 -4.04 7.98
N PHE A 41 7.78 -3.90 6.97
CA PHE A 41 9.07 -3.20 7.09
C PHE A 41 8.90 -1.75 7.53
N VAL A 42 7.89 -1.05 6.99
CA VAL A 42 7.57 0.31 7.41
C VAL A 42 7.09 0.35 8.85
N ILE A 43 6.07 -0.44 9.18
CA ILE A 43 5.37 -0.39 10.46
C ILE A 43 6.29 -0.84 11.60
N ARG A 44 7.04 -1.95 11.42
CA ARG A 44 7.91 -2.48 12.49
C ARG A 44 9.27 -1.81 12.51
N LYS A 45 9.97 -1.85 11.38
CA LYS A 45 11.38 -1.52 11.38
C LYS A 45 11.62 -0.03 11.26
N MET A 46 10.98 0.64 10.32
CA MET A 46 11.18 2.07 10.12
C MET A 46 10.52 2.89 11.22
N ALA A 47 9.26 2.60 11.56
CA ALA A 47 8.57 3.34 12.60
C ALA A 47 9.18 3.07 13.99
N GLY A 48 9.56 1.82 14.30
CA GLY A 48 10.27 1.50 15.54
C GLY A 48 11.57 2.30 15.68
N TRP A 49 12.39 2.35 14.63
CA TRP A 49 13.59 3.20 14.62
C TRP A 49 13.26 4.69 14.81
N ALA A 50 12.19 5.19 14.17
CA ALA A 50 11.79 6.59 14.32
C ALA A 50 11.32 6.92 15.73
N VAL A 51 10.67 5.98 16.43
CA VAL A 51 10.32 6.09 17.87
C VAL A 51 11.59 6.17 18.72
N ASP A 52 12.55 5.27 18.51
CA ASP A 52 13.83 5.30 19.24
C ASP A 52 14.52 6.65 19.07
N GLN A 53 14.60 7.14 17.84
CA GLN A 53 15.20 8.44 17.54
C GLN A 53 14.45 9.60 18.20
N PHE A 54 13.12 9.55 18.23
CA PHE A 54 12.29 10.56 18.87
C PHE A 54 12.53 10.59 20.39
N LEU A 55 12.64 9.44 21.03
CA LEU A 55 12.94 9.32 22.47
C LEU A 55 14.35 9.82 22.81
N GLU A 56 15.29 9.71 21.88
CA GLU A 56 16.65 10.29 21.98
C GLU A 56 16.68 11.81 21.72
N GLY A 57 15.53 12.42 21.40
CA GLY A 57 15.39 13.86 21.14
C GLY A 57 15.58 14.26 19.69
N ASN A 58 15.74 13.30 18.78
CA ASN A 58 15.79 13.55 17.33
C ASN A 58 14.39 13.41 16.70
N CYS A 59 13.66 14.52 16.63
CA CYS A 59 12.29 14.56 16.14
C CYS A 59 12.17 14.66 14.60
N ASP A 60 13.29 14.64 13.86
CA ASP A 60 13.28 14.90 12.41
C ASP A 60 12.90 13.68 11.57
N ASN A 61 12.92 12.47 12.14
CA ASN A 61 12.75 11.21 11.41
C ASN A 61 11.29 10.72 11.32
N ARG A 62 10.32 11.64 11.31
CA ARG A 62 8.91 11.29 11.14
C ARG A 62 8.60 10.78 9.73
N ILE A 63 7.65 9.90 9.66
CA ILE A 63 7.24 9.16 8.45
C ILE A 63 5.80 9.49 8.09
N LEU A 64 5.57 9.93 6.85
CA LEU A 64 4.26 10.08 6.24
C LEU A 64 4.04 8.91 5.27
N MET A 65 3.02 8.08 5.50
CA MET A 65 2.65 6.98 4.62
C MET A 65 1.35 7.27 3.89
N LEU A 66 1.39 7.15 2.57
CA LEU A 66 0.24 7.31 1.67
C LEU A 66 -0.26 5.94 1.24
N CYS A 67 -1.57 5.72 1.31
CA CYS A 67 -2.23 4.50 0.83
C CYS A 67 -3.38 4.82 -0.13
N PRO A 68 -3.73 3.92 -1.08
CA PRO A 68 -4.68 4.24 -2.14
C PRO A 68 -6.14 4.25 -1.72
N LEU A 69 -6.53 3.50 -0.68
CA LEU A 69 -7.93 3.28 -0.33
C LEU A 69 -8.17 3.44 1.17
N THR A 70 -9.38 3.91 1.54
CA THR A 70 -9.79 4.05 2.94
C THR A 70 -9.78 2.71 3.69
N LEU A 71 -10.21 1.62 3.07
CA LEU A 71 -10.13 0.28 3.67
C LEU A 71 -8.69 -0.16 3.95
N LEU A 72 -7.76 0.16 3.04
CA LEU A 72 -6.35 -0.11 3.25
C LEU A 72 -5.77 0.79 4.35
N HIS A 73 -6.25 2.02 4.45
CA HIS A 73 -5.92 2.92 5.55
C HIS A 73 -6.36 2.33 6.91
N GLU A 74 -7.60 1.87 7.03
CA GLU A 74 -8.13 1.25 8.24
C GLU A 74 -7.35 -0.04 8.60
N ASP A 75 -7.02 -0.87 7.61
CA ASP A 75 -6.19 -2.07 7.82
C ASP A 75 -4.78 -1.72 8.31
N LEU A 76 -4.15 -0.71 7.73
CA LEU A 76 -2.84 -0.23 8.15
C LEU A 76 -2.87 0.36 9.58
N GLU A 77 -3.91 1.10 9.93
CA GLU A 77 -4.12 1.62 11.28
C GLU A 77 -4.29 0.49 12.30
N ASN A 78 -5.09 -0.52 11.98
CA ASN A 78 -5.29 -1.69 12.84
C ASN A 78 -3.99 -2.48 13.01
N ARG A 79 -3.27 -2.76 11.93
CA ARG A 79 -1.97 -3.46 11.98
C ARG A 79 -0.93 -2.66 12.76
N ARG A 80 -0.89 -1.36 12.58
CA ARG A 80 -0.03 -0.46 13.34
C ARG A 80 -0.29 -0.61 14.82
N ARG A 81 -1.56 -0.67 15.22
CA ARG A 81 -1.98 -0.84 16.62
C ARG A 81 -1.64 -2.23 17.17
N GLU A 82 -1.90 -3.29 16.40
CA GLU A 82 -1.55 -4.66 16.78
C GLU A 82 -0.04 -4.83 16.96
N GLU A 83 0.76 -4.28 16.05
CA GLU A 83 2.21 -4.30 16.13
C GLU A 83 2.73 -3.59 17.36
N TYR A 84 2.22 -2.41 17.61
CA TYR A 84 2.57 -1.64 18.78
C TYR A 84 2.34 -2.46 20.06
N LEU A 85 1.16 -3.06 20.20
CA LEU A 85 0.83 -3.92 21.34
C LEU A 85 1.74 -5.18 21.42
N THR A 86 2.17 -5.70 20.29
CA THR A 86 3.07 -6.86 20.22
C THR A 86 4.49 -6.51 20.65
N VAL A 87 4.98 -5.33 20.28
CA VAL A 87 6.35 -4.89 20.57
C VAL A 87 6.49 -4.34 22.00
N PHE A 88 5.50 -3.57 22.46
CA PHE A 88 5.56 -2.83 23.71
C PHE A 88 4.69 -3.45 24.83
N GLY A 89 3.94 -4.52 24.55
CA GLY A 89 3.10 -5.19 25.54
C GLY A 89 1.94 -4.33 26.03
N ASP A 90 1.75 -4.24 27.33
CA ASP A 90 0.75 -3.37 27.98
C ASP A 90 1.13 -1.88 27.94
N ALA A 91 1.59 -1.43 26.80
CA ALA A 91 2.03 -0.07 26.57
C ALA A 91 0.94 0.95 26.93
N SER A 92 1.35 2.04 27.54
CA SER A 92 0.47 3.12 27.95
C SER A 92 -0.12 3.88 26.76
N GLU A 93 -1.22 4.60 26.94
CA GLU A 93 -1.76 5.52 25.94
C GLU A 93 -0.71 6.54 25.47
N GLU A 94 0.20 6.96 26.36
CA GLU A 94 1.28 7.91 26.04
C GLU A 94 2.29 7.36 25.03
N GLU A 95 2.57 6.06 25.07
CA GLU A 95 3.48 5.41 24.11
C GLU A 95 2.79 5.18 22.76
N TRP A 96 1.47 4.99 22.75
CA TRP A 96 0.69 4.97 21.53
C TRP A 96 0.68 6.33 20.84
N ASP A 97 0.46 7.40 21.57
CA ASP A 97 0.50 8.77 21.07
C ASP A 97 1.86 9.08 20.43
N LEU A 98 2.94 8.54 21.01
CA LEU A 98 4.29 8.67 20.46
C LEU A 98 4.44 7.97 19.10
N TYR A 99 3.87 6.78 18.96
CA TYR A 99 3.91 6.06 17.69
C TYR A 99 3.11 6.78 16.60
N GLU A 100 1.94 7.35 16.94
CA GLU A 100 1.17 8.19 16.02
C GLU A 100 1.90 9.49 15.65
N GLU A 101 2.70 10.00 16.56
CA GLU A 101 3.54 11.19 16.33
C GLU A 101 4.63 10.94 15.27
N VAL A 102 5.18 9.72 15.20
CA VAL A 102 6.27 9.38 14.28
C VAL A 102 5.80 8.78 12.96
N LEU A 103 4.65 8.11 12.92
CA LEU A 103 4.08 7.52 11.70
C LEU A 103 2.66 8.03 11.45
N THR A 104 2.53 8.95 10.52
CA THR A 104 1.24 9.45 10.05
C THR A 104 0.82 8.69 8.79
N VAL A 105 -0.42 8.17 8.75
CA VAL A 105 -0.98 7.49 7.58
C VAL A 105 -2.14 8.31 7.02
N ILE A 106 -2.12 8.58 5.71
CA ILE A 106 -3.22 9.26 5.01
C ILE A 106 -3.49 8.58 3.66
N THR A 107 -4.64 8.84 3.06
CA THR A 107 -4.92 8.39 1.70
C THR A 107 -4.35 9.34 0.65
N TYR A 108 -4.10 8.84 -0.58
CA TYR A 108 -3.76 9.69 -1.73
C TYR A 108 -4.83 10.75 -1.97
N GLN A 109 -6.10 10.38 -1.84
CA GLN A 109 -7.23 11.30 -2.02
C GLN A 109 -7.20 12.46 -1.01
N LYS A 110 -6.76 12.19 0.24
CA LYS A 110 -6.59 13.27 1.24
C LYS A 110 -5.48 14.23 0.83
N LEU A 111 -4.35 13.72 0.34
CA LEU A 111 -3.27 14.53 -0.20
C LEU A 111 -3.75 15.39 -1.38
N GLU A 112 -4.47 14.78 -2.34
CA GLU A 112 -5.04 15.43 -3.51
C GLU A 112 -6.02 16.56 -3.13
N GLN A 113 -6.84 16.33 -2.10
CA GLN A 113 -7.74 17.37 -1.56
C GLN A 113 -6.94 18.56 -1.03
N LEU A 114 -5.88 18.32 -0.27
CA LEU A 114 -5.02 19.40 0.24
C LEU A 114 -4.32 20.18 -0.88
N CYS A 115 -3.94 19.48 -1.95
CA CYS A 115 -3.31 20.12 -3.13
C CYS A 115 -4.28 20.99 -3.92
N LYS A 116 -5.56 20.62 -3.97
CA LYS A 116 -6.61 21.33 -4.75
C LYS A 116 -7.32 22.42 -3.96
N GLY A 117 -7.20 22.38 -2.64
CA GLY A 117 -7.95 23.22 -1.73
C GLY A 117 -7.52 24.70 -1.77
N ASP A 118 -8.03 25.45 -0.84
CA ASP A 118 -7.73 26.87 -0.69
C ASP A 118 -6.36 27.13 -0.02
N ALA A 119 -6.08 28.39 0.27
CA ALA A 119 -4.82 28.78 0.93
C ALA A 119 -4.65 28.15 2.33
N SER A 120 -5.73 27.73 3.01
CA SER A 120 -5.66 27.02 4.28
C SER A 120 -5.21 25.58 4.08
N ASP A 121 -5.75 24.91 3.04
CA ASP A 121 -5.37 23.54 2.66
C ASP A 121 -3.90 23.49 2.22
N HIS A 122 -3.46 24.43 1.42
CA HIS A 122 -2.05 24.54 1.01
C HIS A 122 -1.11 24.76 2.20
N ARG A 123 -1.50 25.55 3.20
CA ARG A 123 -0.71 25.69 4.45
C ARG A 123 -0.70 24.38 5.26
N SER A 124 -1.80 23.64 5.26
CA SER A 124 -1.89 22.34 5.92
C SER A 124 -1.02 21.30 5.22
N LEU A 125 -1.02 21.28 3.88
CA LEU A 125 -0.14 20.46 3.07
C LEU A 125 1.33 20.76 3.36
N GLN A 126 1.71 22.04 3.35
CA GLN A 126 3.10 22.43 3.64
C GLN A 126 3.53 21.97 5.04
N LYS A 127 2.72 22.21 6.06
CA LYS A 127 2.98 21.74 7.42
C LYS A 127 3.09 20.21 7.51
N LEU A 128 2.24 19.50 6.78
CA LEU A 128 2.28 18.04 6.71
C LEU A 128 3.62 17.56 6.12
N LEU A 129 4.06 18.15 5.01
CA LEU A 129 5.33 17.77 4.38
C LEU A 129 6.52 18.18 5.25
N ASP A 130 6.58 19.43 5.74
CA ASP A 130 7.69 19.93 6.57
C ASP A 130 7.90 19.14 7.86
N ARG A 131 6.83 18.51 8.37
CA ARG A 131 6.89 17.68 9.58
C ARG A 131 7.56 16.33 9.33
N HIS A 132 7.55 15.79 8.12
CA HIS A 132 7.94 14.43 7.81
C HIS A 132 9.16 14.39 6.90
N ARG A 133 10.28 13.85 7.38
CA ARG A 133 11.50 13.65 6.57
C ARG A 133 11.31 12.56 5.52
N ILE A 134 10.59 11.50 5.88
CA ILE A 134 10.40 10.30 5.06
C ILE A 134 8.95 10.27 4.59
N ILE A 135 8.73 10.16 3.29
CA ILE A 135 7.41 10.03 2.69
C ILE A 135 7.34 8.71 1.95
N ILE A 136 6.30 7.92 2.20
CA ILE A 136 6.11 6.59 1.63
C ILE A 136 4.85 6.60 0.77
N ALA A 137 4.99 6.21 -0.48
CA ALA A 137 3.91 6.01 -1.42
C ALA A 137 3.66 4.50 -1.55
N ASP A 138 2.75 3.95 -0.73
CA ASP A 138 2.39 2.53 -0.78
C ASP A 138 1.43 2.27 -1.95
N GLU A 139 1.59 1.11 -2.59
CA GLU A 139 0.86 0.72 -3.81
C GLU A 139 0.86 1.86 -4.85
N CYS A 140 2.03 2.44 -5.12
CA CYS A 140 2.20 3.61 -5.98
C CYS A 140 1.78 3.37 -7.44
N HIS A 141 1.45 2.13 -7.86
CA HIS A 141 0.76 1.85 -9.11
C HIS A 141 -0.63 2.53 -9.19
N TYR A 142 -1.11 3.08 -8.05
CA TYR A 142 -2.27 3.96 -7.98
C TYR A 142 -2.28 5.02 -9.10
N TRP A 143 -1.16 5.64 -9.42
CA TRP A 143 -1.11 6.67 -10.46
C TRP A 143 -1.27 6.13 -11.88
N SER A 144 -0.81 4.91 -12.15
CA SER A 144 -0.94 4.30 -13.48
C SER A 144 -2.30 3.63 -13.70
N GLU A 145 -2.90 3.10 -12.64
CA GLU A 145 -4.15 2.32 -12.75
C GLU A 145 -5.39 3.16 -12.47
N PHE A 146 -5.35 4.06 -11.48
CA PHE A 146 -6.51 4.86 -11.07
C PHE A 146 -6.66 6.18 -11.83
N SER A 147 -5.70 6.58 -12.63
CA SER A 147 -5.78 7.83 -13.42
C SER A 147 -6.95 7.87 -14.39
N ALA A 148 -7.46 6.71 -14.83
CA ALA A 148 -8.64 6.60 -15.67
C ALA A 148 -9.94 6.93 -14.91
N PHE A 149 -9.97 6.79 -13.59
CA PHE A 149 -11.15 6.99 -12.74
C PHE A 149 -11.04 8.23 -11.86
N ASN A 150 -9.84 8.67 -11.55
CA ASN A 150 -9.55 9.83 -10.73
C ASN A 150 -8.59 10.79 -11.46
N ILE A 151 -9.15 11.85 -12.03
CA ILE A 151 -8.38 12.88 -12.75
C ILE A 151 -7.44 13.66 -11.83
N ASN A 152 -7.54 13.53 -10.51
CA ASN A 152 -6.75 14.28 -9.54
C ASN A 152 -5.45 13.59 -9.16
N THR A 153 -5.20 12.37 -9.62
CA THR A 153 -4.01 11.59 -9.27
C THR A 153 -2.70 12.32 -9.58
N HIS A 154 -2.71 13.22 -10.58
CA HIS A 154 -1.54 14.02 -10.93
C HIS A 154 -1.12 14.98 -9.81
N TYR A 155 -2.04 15.47 -8.96
CA TYR A 155 -1.69 16.33 -7.83
C TYR A 155 -0.82 15.62 -6.81
N SER A 156 -1.20 14.40 -6.40
CA SER A 156 -0.38 13.61 -5.47
C SER A 156 0.95 13.20 -6.12
N PHE A 157 0.94 12.79 -7.39
CA PHE A 157 2.15 12.45 -8.14
C PHE A 157 3.15 13.60 -8.21
N ASP A 158 2.72 14.77 -8.69
CA ASP A 158 3.57 15.94 -8.85
C ASP A 158 4.10 16.45 -7.51
N THR A 159 3.26 16.40 -6.46
CA THR A 159 3.65 16.77 -5.10
C THR A 159 4.79 15.90 -4.59
N LEU A 160 4.68 14.56 -4.74
CA LEU A 160 5.74 13.67 -4.28
C LEU A 160 7.00 13.79 -5.12
N LEU A 161 6.87 13.98 -6.43
CA LEU A 161 8.02 14.21 -7.30
C LEU A 161 8.79 15.47 -6.91
N GLN A 162 8.08 16.55 -6.52
CA GLN A 162 8.72 17.76 -6.01
C GLN A 162 9.33 17.56 -4.61
N ALA A 163 8.68 16.76 -3.77
CA ALA A 163 9.15 16.44 -2.41
C ALA A 163 10.50 15.71 -2.41
N GLU A 164 10.86 14.98 -3.48
CA GLU A 164 12.16 14.30 -3.61
C GLU A 164 13.37 15.23 -3.40
N LYS A 165 13.20 16.54 -3.60
CA LYS A 165 14.29 17.53 -3.42
C LYS A 165 14.69 17.69 -1.95
N ASN A 166 13.73 17.55 -1.05
CA ASN A 166 13.89 17.88 0.38
C ASN A 166 13.55 16.71 1.31
N HIS A 167 13.04 15.61 0.77
CA HIS A 167 12.58 14.44 1.52
C HIS A 167 13.11 13.16 0.90
N THR A 168 13.23 12.12 1.71
CA THR A 168 13.39 10.75 1.21
C THR A 168 12.00 10.24 0.82
N VAL A 169 11.74 10.04 -0.48
CA VAL A 169 10.47 9.54 -0.98
C VAL A 169 10.60 8.09 -1.42
N ILE A 170 9.89 7.21 -0.74
CA ILE A 170 9.91 5.77 -0.97
C ILE A 170 8.66 5.36 -1.73
N TYR A 171 8.84 4.84 -2.93
CA TYR A 171 7.76 4.33 -3.75
C TYR A 171 7.72 2.81 -3.64
N MET A 172 6.60 2.25 -3.21
CA MET A 172 6.44 0.80 -3.02
C MET A 172 5.31 0.26 -3.91
N SER A 173 5.58 -0.81 -4.62
CA SER A 173 4.55 -1.57 -5.33
C SER A 173 5.01 -2.98 -5.68
N ALA A 174 4.03 -3.89 -5.83
CA ALA A 174 4.23 -5.20 -6.42
C ALA A 174 4.14 -5.17 -7.96
N THR A 175 3.45 -4.18 -8.52
CA THR A 175 3.12 -4.04 -9.96
C THR A 175 3.52 -2.66 -10.50
N GLY A 176 4.53 -2.05 -9.92
CA GLY A 176 4.90 -0.65 -10.17
C GLY A 176 5.61 -0.36 -11.50
N ARG A 177 5.74 -1.33 -12.43
CA ARG A 177 6.59 -1.18 -13.63
C ARG A 177 6.30 0.08 -14.46
N ASP A 178 5.04 0.41 -14.68
CA ASP A 178 4.67 1.58 -15.48
C ASP A 178 4.82 2.87 -14.67
N THR A 179 4.58 2.81 -13.36
CA THR A 179 4.88 3.91 -12.44
C THR A 179 6.38 4.20 -12.39
N TRP A 180 7.24 3.16 -12.38
CA TRP A 180 8.71 3.35 -12.42
C TRP A 180 9.14 4.11 -13.67
N LYS A 181 8.62 3.76 -14.84
CA LYS A 181 8.89 4.48 -16.09
C LYS A 181 8.43 5.94 -16.01
N LEU A 182 7.22 6.17 -15.50
CA LEU A 182 6.67 7.51 -15.36
C LEU A 182 7.52 8.38 -14.41
N LEU A 183 7.99 7.82 -13.30
CA LEU A 183 8.89 8.50 -12.38
C LEU A 183 10.22 8.87 -13.03
N ASP A 184 10.82 7.93 -13.77
CA ASP A 184 12.09 8.17 -14.46
C ASP A 184 11.95 9.18 -15.61
N GLU A 185 10.83 9.17 -16.33
CA GLU A 185 10.53 10.13 -17.41
C GLU A 185 10.32 11.56 -16.87
N LYS A 186 9.67 11.72 -15.74
CA LYS A 186 9.32 13.02 -15.16
C LYS A 186 10.37 13.57 -14.21
N GLY A 187 11.02 12.72 -13.44
CA GLY A 187 11.96 13.09 -12.37
C GLY A 187 13.42 12.73 -12.67
N GLY A 188 13.69 12.14 -13.84
CA GLY A 188 15.01 11.60 -14.18
C GLY A 188 15.24 10.18 -13.62
N PRO A 189 16.30 9.50 -14.08
CA PRO A 189 16.55 8.11 -13.75
C PRO A 189 16.85 7.90 -12.26
N THR A 190 16.26 6.85 -11.71
CA THR A 190 16.53 6.43 -10.33
C THR A 190 17.90 5.79 -10.23
N GLN A 191 18.69 6.15 -9.22
CA GLN A 191 20.01 5.55 -8.94
C GLN A 191 19.85 4.06 -8.62
N LEU A 192 20.68 3.21 -9.19
CA LEU A 192 20.56 1.75 -9.06
C LEU A 192 20.69 1.25 -7.62
N GLU A 193 21.52 1.87 -6.81
CA GLU A 193 21.72 1.57 -5.38
C GLU A 193 20.49 1.90 -4.50
N ARG A 194 19.55 2.64 -5.05
CA ARG A 194 18.26 2.99 -4.41
C ARG A 194 17.08 2.17 -4.92
N ILE A 195 17.35 1.13 -5.71
CA ILE A 195 16.32 0.23 -6.23
C ILE A 195 16.47 -1.13 -5.55
N TYR A 196 15.52 -1.45 -4.69
CA TYR A 196 15.46 -2.73 -3.99
C TYR A 196 14.41 -3.63 -4.66
N ARG A 197 14.85 -4.76 -5.20
CA ARG A 197 13.99 -5.70 -5.93
C ARG A 197 13.94 -7.06 -5.27
N LEU A 198 12.72 -7.54 -5.03
CA LEU A 198 12.46 -8.92 -4.67
C LEU A 198 11.45 -9.49 -5.68
N PRO A 199 11.88 -10.44 -6.50
CA PRO A 199 10.98 -11.02 -7.50
C PRO A 199 9.80 -11.70 -6.82
N GLN A 200 8.66 -11.62 -7.47
CA GLN A 200 7.47 -12.35 -7.05
C GLN A 200 7.67 -13.84 -7.36
N HIS A 201 7.42 -14.71 -6.38
CA HIS A 201 7.41 -16.14 -6.57
C HIS A 201 5.98 -16.64 -6.71
N TYR A 202 5.72 -17.31 -7.81
CA TYR A 202 4.41 -17.90 -8.13
C TYR A 202 4.43 -19.43 -8.03
N GLU A 203 5.32 -20.00 -7.21
CA GLU A 203 5.47 -21.46 -7.07
C GLU A 203 4.20 -22.16 -6.60
N TYR A 204 3.31 -21.42 -5.93
CA TYR A 204 1.99 -21.89 -5.51
C TYR A 204 0.95 -21.87 -6.65
N VAL A 205 1.24 -21.16 -7.76
CA VAL A 205 0.35 -21.12 -8.94
C VAL A 205 0.66 -22.33 -9.81
N LYS A 206 -0.23 -23.32 -9.76
CA LYS A 206 -0.07 -24.56 -10.54
C LYS A 206 -0.33 -24.37 -12.02
N ALA A 207 -1.23 -23.48 -12.37
CA ALA A 207 -1.58 -23.17 -13.76
C ALA A 207 -2.21 -21.78 -13.88
N ALA A 208 -2.01 -21.11 -15.00
CA ALA A 208 -2.68 -19.87 -15.36
C ALA A 208 -3.43 -20.08 -16.69
N TYR A 209 -4.69 -19.69 -16.72
CA TYR A 209 -5.54 -19.85 -17.90
C TYR A 209 -6.08 -18.48 -18.33
N PHE A 210 -6.12 -18.24 -19.63
CA PHE A 210 -6.79 -17.09 -20.23
C PHE A 210 -8.15 -17.52 -20.77
N TYR A 211 -9.17 -16.74 -20.49
CA TYR A 211 -10.53 -17.01 -20.98
C TYR A 211 -11.23 -15.71 -21.38
N ALA A 212 -12.18 -15.81 -22.31
CA ALA A 212 -13.05 -14.70 -22.60
C ALA A 212 -14.12 -14.56 -21.48
N ARG A 213 -14.46 -13.32 -21.07
CA ARG A 213 -15.37 -13.01 -19.98
C ARG A 213 -16.69 -13.84 -20.01
N HIS A 214 -17.27 -14.00 -21.20
CA HIS A 214 -18.51 -14.78 -21.39
C HIS A 214 -18.36 -16.28 -21.05
N ASN A 215 -17.16 -16.79 -20.92
CA ASN A 215 -16.89 -18.19 -20.56
C ASN A 215 -16.74 -18.42 -19.05
N LEU A 216 -16.69 -17.37 -18.22
CA LEU A 216 -16.48 -17.46 -16.77
C LEU A 216 -17.52 -18.40 -16.11
N VAL A 217 -18.79 -18.17 -16.36
CA VAL A 217 -19.89 -19.00 -15.82
C VAL A 217 -19.73 -20.47 -16.21
N THR A 218 -19.33 -20.75 -17.44
CA THR A 218 -19.12 -22.12 -17.93
C THR A 218 -17.95 -22.78 -17.20
N ILE A 219 -16.88 -22.05 -16.93
CA ILE A 219 -15.70 -22.52 -16.20
C ILE A 219 -16.08 -22.83 -14.76
N LEU A 220 -16.77 -21.93 -14.09
CA LEU A 220 -17.18 -22.08 -12.69
C LEU A 220 -18.14 -23.30 -12.51
N LYS A 221 -19.07 -23.51 -13.44
CA LYS A 221 -19.97 -24.69 -13.44
C LYS A 221 -19.23 -26.03 -13.66
N ARG A 222 -18.02 -26.01 -14.16
CA ARG A 222 -17.19 -27.19 -14.42
C ARG A 222 -16.15 -27.45 -13.34
N LEU A 223 -16.11 -26.66 -12.27
CA LEU A 223 -15.21 -26.94 -11.16
C LEU A 223 -15.49 -28.33 -10.58
N PRO A 224 -14.46 -29.10 -10.28
CA PRO A 224 -14.60 -30.40 -9.62
C PRO A 224 -15.35 -30.26 -8.28
N VAL A 225 -16.10 -31.30 -7.91
CA VAL A 225 -16.81 -31.34 -6.64
C VAL A 225 -15.82 -31.20 -5.48
N GLY A 226 -16.07 -30.22 -4.59
CA GLY A 226 -15.22 -29.92 -3.44
C GLY A 226 -14.13 -28.86 -3.70
N GLU A 227 -13.95 -28.42 -4.95
CA GLU A 227 -13.08 -27.27 -5.22
C GLU A 227 -13.82 -25.95 -4.97
N LYS A 228 -13.07 -24.95 -4.50
CA LYS A 228 -13.56 -23.60 -4.24
C LYS A 228 -12.89 -22.60 -5.19
N ALA A 229 -13.66 -21.60 -5.63
CA ALA A 229 -13.16 -20.50 -6.41
C ALA A 229 -13.47 -19.17 -5.72
N ILE A 230 -12.54 -18.22 -5.83
CA ILE A 230 -12.78 -16.81 -5.51
C ILE A 230 -12.85 -16.06 -6.84
N VAL A 231 -13.92 -15.32 -7.05
CA VAL A 231 -14.17 -14.56 -8.27
C VAL A 231 -14.24 -13.08 -7.92
N PHE A 232 -13.41 -12.30 -8.56
CA PHE A 232 -13.46 -10.84 -8.47
C PHE A 232 -14.19 -10.29 -9.68
N VAL A 233 -15.19 -9.44 -9.44
CA VAL A 233 -15.93 -8.73 -10.48
C VAL A 233 -15.81 -7.22 -10.28
N GLU A 234 -15.76 -6.48 -11.37
CA GLU A 234 -15.54 -5.03 -11.33
C GLU A 234 -16.84 -4.26 -11.04
N LEU A 235 -17.97 -4.78 -11.52
CA LEU A 235 -19.27 -4.11 -11.44
C LEU A 235 -20.22 -4.84 -10.49
N GLY A 236 -20.99 -4.09 -9.72
CA GLY A 236 -22.05 -4.66 -8.86
C GLY A 236 -23.14 -5.39 -9.65
N ASP A 237 -23.40 -5.01 -10.92
CA ASP A 237 -24.32 -5.70 -11.79
C ASP A 237 -23.82 -7.12 -12.14
N ASP A 238 -22.51 -7.32 -12.30
CA ASP A 238 -21.91 -8.64 -12.49
C ASP A 238 -22.11 -9.52 -11.24
N LEU A 239 -22.03 -8.95 -10.03
CA LEU A 239 -22.29 -9.65 -8.79
C LEU A 239 -23.75 -10.14 -8.72
N ALA A 240 -24.71 -9.28 -9.10
CA ALA A 240 -26.14 -9.65 -9.16
C ALA A 240 -26.43 -10.72 -10.21
N GLU A 241 -25.74 -10.70 -11.34
CA GLU A 241 -25.82 -11.76 -12.36
C GLU A 241 -25.28 -13.09 -11.82
N MET A 242 -24.13 -13.09 -11.14
CA MET A 242 -23.54 -14.28 -10.52
C MET A 242 -24.47 -14.87 -9.46
N GLU A 243 -25.11 -14.05 -8.62
CA GLU A 243 -26.11 -14.50 -7.65
C GLU A 243 -27.30 -15.19 -8.34
N THR A 244 -27.80 -14.63 -9.43
CA THR A 244 -28.90 -15.23 -10.20
C THR A 244 -28.51 -16.61 -10.73
N ILE A 245 -27.23 -16.83 -11.06
CA ILE A 245 -26.74 -18.08 -11.67
C ILE A 245 -26.38 -19.15 -10.62
N PHE A 246 -25.78 -18.74 -9.50
CA PHE A 246 -25.19 -19.65 -8.52
C PHE A 246 -26.00 -19.73 -7.21
N GLY A 247 -26.89 -18.76 -6.92
CA GLY A 247 -27.74 -18.78 -5.74
C GLY A 247 -26.98 -19.07 -4.46
N ASP A 248 -27.51 -19.97 -3.64
CA ASP A 248 -26.93 -20.36 -2.34
C ASP A 248 -25.65 -21.21 -2.45
N THR A 249 -25.18 -21.52 -3.65
CA THR A 249 -23.93 -22.27 -3.83
C THR A 249 -22.69 -21.41 -3.72
N ALA A 250 -22.85 -20.08 -3.63
CA ALA A 250 -21.77 -19.13 -3.48
C ALA A 250 -22.11 -18.05 -2.44
N ALA A 251 -21.09 -17.49 -1.81
CA ALA A 251 -21.21 -16.28 -1.00
C ALA A 251 -20.87 -15.05 -1.85
N TYR A 252 -21.60 -13.98 -1.65
CA TYR A 252 -21.48 -12.74 -2.42
C TYR A 252 -21.12 -11.60 -1.49
N TYR A 253 -20.10 -10.85 -1.86
CA TYR A 253 -19.63 -9.73 -1.06
C TYR A 253 -19.37 -8.50 -1.93
N CYS A 254 -19.78 -7.34 -1.47
CA CYS A 254 -19.36 -6.06 -2.05
C CYS A 254 -18.84 -5.11 -0.99
N SER A 255 -18.10 -4.11 -1.42
CA SER A 255 -17.63 -3.04 -0.53
C SER A 255 -18.80 -2.38 0.21
N PRO A 256 -18.71 -2.16 1.54
CA PRO A 256 -19.71 -1.45 2.32
C PRO A 256 -19.95 0.00 1.84
N PHE A 257 -19.00 0.56 1.07
CA PHE A 257 -19.11 1.87 0.43
C PHE A 257 -19.92 1.85 -0.89
N ASN A 258 -20.30 0.68 -1.38
CA ASN A 258 -21.17 0.58 -2.56
C ASN A 258 -22.62 0.82 -2.16
N GLU A 259 -23.09 2.07 -2.25
CA GLU A 259 -24.42 2.49 -1.79
C GLU A 259 -25.56 1.68 -2.40
N ARG A 260 -25.41 1.24 -3.68
CA ARG A 260 -26.45 0.50 -4.40
C ARG A 260 -26.58 -0.95 -3.93
N TYR A 261 -25.47 -1.61 -3.61
CA TYR A 261 -25.43 -3.05 -3.36
C TYR A 261 -25.12 -3.44 -1.92
N ARG A 262 -24.60 -2.50 -1.09
CA ARG A 262 -24.17 -2.77 0.31
C ARG A 262 -25.27 -3.40 1.17
N LYS A 263 -26.54 -2.98 1.01
CA LYS A 263 -27.66 -3.53 1.81
C LYS A 263 -27.89 -5.01 1.55
N LYS A 264 -27.43 -5.53 0.43
CA LYS A 264 -27.68 -6.91 0.01
C LYS A 264 -26.44 -7.81 0.18
N TYR A 265 -25.23 -7.24 0.03
CA TYR A 265 -23.98 -8.02 -0.08
C TYR A 265 -22.87 -7.59 0.88
N SER A 266 -23.15 -6.72 1.88
CA SER A 266 -22.11 -6.26 2.81
C SER A 266 -21.97 -7.14 4.05
N ASP A 267 -22.92 -8.01 4.35
CA ASP A 267 -22.85 -8.87 5.53
C ASP A 267 -22.32 -10.26 5.16
N LEU A 268 -21.06 -10.51 5.48
CA LEU A 268 -20.54 -11.86 5.67
C LEU A 268 -20.96 -12.31 7.07
N SER A 269 -22.23 -12.69 7.25
CA SER A 269 -22.69 -13.35 8.48
C SER A 269 -22.33 -14.83 8.46
#